data_ae639c81599b03e75ed2211af0266f9a
#
_entry.id   ae639c81599b03e75ed2211af0266f9a
#
_cell.length_a   1.000
_cell.length_b   1.000
_cell.length_c   1.000
_cell.angle_alpha   90.00
_cell.angle_beta   90.00
_cell.angle_gamma   90.00
#
_symmetry.space_group_name_H-M   'P 1'
#
loop_
_entity.id
_entity.type
_entity.pdbx_description
1 polymer ?
#
loop_
_entity_poly.entity_id
_entity_poly.type
_entity_poly.pdbx_seq_one_letter_code
_entity_poly.pdbx_strand_id
1 'polypeptide(L)'
;TWANLIAGKSGASQITRFDTTDHKCTIACEVKPKDHEWGFDPDKRVDHKVQRQVDPFIVYGIDAAGQALEDAGLAEMDQALKERTGCSIGSGIG
;
A
#
# COMPACT_ATOMS: atom_id res chain seq x y z
N THR A 1 3.68 -2.67 -10.60
CA THR A 1 2.62 -1.61 -10.76
C THR A 1 2.74 -0.87 -12.08
N TRP A 2 3.93 -0.32 -12.43
CA TRP A 2 4.13 0.48 -13.65
C TRP A 2 3.76 -0.28 -14.93
N ALA A 3 4.19 -1.52 -15.07
CA ALA A 3 3.87 -2.36 -16.22
C ALA A 3 2.35 -2.56 -16.42
N ASN A 4 1.61 -2.73 -15.33
CA ASN A 4 0.15 -2.86 -15.38
C ASN A 4 -0.53 -1.53 -15.77
N LEU A 5 0.02 -0.42 -15.29
CA LEU A 5 -0.47 0.93 -15.64
C LEU A 5 -0.32 1.19 -17.14
N ILE A 6 0.88 0.93 -17.71
CA ILE A 6 1.14 1.07 -19.16
C ILE A 6 0.25 0.12 -19.98
N ALA A 7 0.03 -1.09 -19.50
CA ALA A 7 -0.82 -2.08 -20.16
C ALA A 7 -2.33 -1.78 -20.04
N GLY A 8 -2.71 -0.71 -19.32
CA GLY A 8 -4.13 -0.34 -19.12
C GLY A 8 -4.92 -1.37 -18.31
N LYS A 9 -4.25 -2.18 -17.47
CA LYS A 9 -4.94 -3.17 -16.62
C LYS A 9 -5.73 -2.48 -15.53
N SER A 10 -7.05 -2.76 -15.47
CA SER A 10 -7.93 -2.23 -14.44
C SER A 10 -7.68 -2.92 -13.10
N GLY A 11 -7.65 -2.13 -12.02
CA GLY A 11 -7.67 -2.64 -10.64
C GLY A 11 -9.08 -2.87 -10.09
N ALA A 12 -10.12 -2.45 -10.80
CA ALA A 12 -11.50 -2.63 -10.37
C ALA A 12 -11.95 -4.09 -10.45
N SER A 13 -12.61 -4.55 -9.40
CA SER A 13 -13.17 -5.91 -9.31
C SER A 13 -14.37 -5.92 -8.38
N GLN A 14 -15.06 -7.05 -8.27
CA GLN A 14 -16.09 -7.23 -7.25
C GLN A 14 -15.49 -7.02 -5.85
N ILE A 15 -16.24 -6.32 -5.00
CA ILE A 15 -15.86 -6.11 -3.60
C ILE A 15 -15.84 -7.46 -2.89
N THR A 16 -14.76 -7.73 -2.15
CA THR A 16 -14.58 -8.99 -1.41
C THR A 16 -14.53 -8.80 0.11
N ARG A 17 -14.42 -7.56 0.59
CA ARG A 17 -14.25 -7.25 2.00
C ARG A 17 -15.52 -7.30 2.84
N PHE A 18 -16.68 -7.20 2.18
CA PHE A 18 -18.00 -7.26 2.83
C PHE A 18 -19.07 -7.71 1.83
N ASP A 19 -20.23 -8.12 2.34
CA ASP A 19 -21.39 -8.50 1.52
C ASP A 19 -22.00 -7.27 0.83
N THR A 20 -22.12 -7.32 -0.48
CA THR A 20 -22.62 -6.23 -1.32
C THR A 20 -24.04 -6.46 -1.85
N THR A 21 -24.76 -7.49 -1.37
CA THR A 21 -26.06 -7.91 -1.91
C THR A 21 -27.08 -6.76 -1.94
N ASP A 22 -27.08 -5.92 -0.92
CA ASP A 22 -28.00 -4.78 -0.79
C ASP A 22 -27.42 -3.44 -1.26
N HIS A 23 -26.24 -3.45 -1.89
CA HIS A 23 -25.57 -2.24 -2.36
C HIS A 23 -25.79 -1.99 -3.85
N LYS A 24 -26.01 -0.72 -4.21
CA LYS A 24 -26.15 -0.30 -5.62
C LYS A 24 -24.86 -0.44 -6.42
N CYS A 25 -23.70 -0.33 -5.76
CA CYS A 25 -22.39 -0.52 -6.37
C CYS A 25 -21.71 -1.70 -5.70
N THR A 26 -21.27 -2.66 -6.51
CA THR A 26 -20.67 -3.90 -6.05
C THR A 26 -19.20 -4.06 -6.45
N ILE A 27 -18.64 -3.03 -7.09
CA ILE A 27 -17.25 -3.02 -7.56
C ILE A 27 -16.44 -1.92 -6.86
N ALA A 28 -15.16 -2.21 -6.61
CA ALA A 28 -14.19 -1.25 -6.09
C ALA A 28 -12.76 -1.60 -6.53
N CYS A 29 -11.83 -0.65 -6.33
CA CYS A 29 -10.41 -0.87 -6.49
C CYS A 29 -9.80 -1.27 -5.15
N GLU A 30 -9.90 -2.53 -4.79
CA GLU A 30 -9.29 -3.06 -3.56
C GLU A 30 -7.80 -3.38 -3.78
N VAL A 31 -6.98 -3.14 -2.74
CA VAL A 31 -5.61 -3.67 -2.69
C VAL A 31 -5.68 -5.19 -2.69
N LYS A 32 -5.07 -5.83 -3.67
CA LYS A 32 -5.15 -7.28 -3.85
C LYS A 32 -4.31 -8.00 -2.79
N PRO A 33 -4.77 -9.18 -2.30
CA PRO A 33 -4.05 -9.98 -1.32
C PRO A 33 -2.75 -10.56 -1.90
N LYS A 34 -1.86 -11.00 -1.04
CA LYS A 34 -0.50 -11.45 -1.38
C LYS A 34 -0.40 -12.62 -2.36
N ASP A 35 -1.42 -13.44 -2.43
CA ASP A 35 -1.53 -14.58 -3.35
C ASP A 35 -1.98 -14.18 -4.76
N HIS A 36 -2.35 -12.94 -4.96
CA HIS A 36 -2.65 -12.39 -6.28
C HIS A 36 -1.37 -12.04 -7.05
N GLU A 37 -1.34 -12.19 -8.38
CA GLU A 37 -0.19 -11.90 -9.25
C GLU A 37 0.49 -10.54 -8.96
N TRP A 38 -0.31 -9.54 -8.59
CA TRP A 38 0.13 -8.16 -8.25
C TRP A 38 -0.35 -7.75 -6.87
N GLY A 39 -0.42 -8.73 -5.98
CA GLY A 39 -0.89 -8.55 -4.62
C GLY A 39 0.12 -7.84 -3.73
N PHE A 40 -0.42 -7.31 -2.64
CA PHE A 40 0.34 -6.66 -1.58
C PHE A 40 0.63 -7.65 -0.45
N ASP A 41 1.89 -7.75 -0.06
CA ASP A 41 2.31 -8.56 1.08
C ASP A 41 2.76 -7.63 2.23
N PRO A 42 1.93 -7.45 3.26
CA PRO A 42 2.25 -6.58 4.39
C PRO A 42 3.45 -7.10 5.20
N ASP A 43 3.72 -8.41 5.15
CA ASP A 43 4.75 -9.06 5.97
C ASP A 43 6.18 -8.71 5.51
N LYS A 44 6.32 -8.14 4.32
CA LYS A 44 7.63 -7.77 3.78
C LYS A 44 8.32 -6.66 4.56
N ARG A 45 7.56 -5.70 5.12
CA ARG A 45 8.11 -4.49 5.74
C ARG A 45 7.52 -4.16 7.09
N VAL A 46 6.37 -4.68 7.43
CA VAL A 46 5.65 -4.30 8.64
C VAL A 46 5.44 -5.53 9.53
N ASP A 47 5.99 -5.47 10.74
CA ASP A 47 5.83 -6.53 11.72
C ASP A 47 4.35 -6.78 12.06
N HIS A 48 3.96 -8.04 12.22
CA HIS A 48 2.59 -8.46 12.56
C HIS A 48 2.01 -7.78 13.81
N LYS A 49 2.87 -7.44 14.78
CA LYS A 49 2.44 -6.72 15.99
C LYS A 49 2.02 -5.30 15.65
N VAL A 50 2.77 -4.63 14.77
CA VAL A 50 2.42 -3.29 14.28
C VAL A 50 1.16 -3.34 13.42
N GLN A 51 1.06 -4.30 12.48
CA GLN A 51 -0.12 -4.47 11.63
C GLN A 51 -1.44 -4.58 12.41
N ARG A 52 -1.41 -5.18 13.62
CA ARG A 52 -2.58 -5.30 14.49
C ARG A 52 -2.92 -4.06 15.30
N GLN A 53 -2.03 -3.07 15.32
CA GLN A 53 -2.17 -1.84 16.10
C GLN A 53 -2.52 -0.62 15.25
N VAL A 54 -2.44 -0.75 13.93
CA VAL A 54 -2.64 0.37 12.99
C VAL A 54 -3.65 0.00 11.92
N ASP A 55 -4.26 1.03 11.32
CA ASP A 55 -5.17 0.84 10.20
C ASP A 55 -4.42 0.44 8.91
N PRO A 56 -5.07 -0.27 7.98
CA PRO A 56 -4.44 -0.76 6.76
C PRO A 56 -3.74 0.30 5.92
N PHE A 57 -4.26 1.54 5.89
CA PHE A 57 -3.65 2.61 5.10
C PHE A 57 -2.25 2.99 5.61
N ILE A 58 -2.00 2.84 6.92
CA ILE A 58 -0.67 3.06 7.52
C ILE A 58 0.30 1.99 7.04
N VAL A 59 -0.13 0.74 6.99
CA VAL A 59 0.68 -0.38 6.47
C VAL A 59 1.04 -0.15 5.01
N TYR A 60 0.10 0.29 4.19
CA TYR A 60 0.36 0.65 2.79
C TYR A 60 1.33 1.82 2.66
N GLY A 61 1.18 2.83 3.52
CA GLY A 61 2.07 3.99 3.55
C GLY A 61 3.51 3.62 3.89
N ILE A 62 3.72 2.77 4.88
CA ILE A 62 5.05 2.29 5.29
C ILE A 62 5.72 1.52 4.14
N ASP A 63 5.00 0.61 3.49
CA ASP A 63 5.56 -0.17 2.39
C ASP A 63 5.89 0.72 1.17
N ALA A 64 4.97 1.62 0.80
CA ALA A 64 5.19 2.55 -0.30
C ALA A 64 6.39 3.48 -0.05
N ALA A 65 6.53 4.01 1.16
CA ALA A 65 7.68 4.84 1.54
C ALA A 65 9.00 4.05 1.49
N GLY A 66 8.98 2.80 1.98
CA GLY A 66 10.14 1.92 1.90
C GLY A 66 10.58 1.64 0.46
N GLN A 67 9.64 1.33 -0.43
CA GLN A 67 9.93 1.14 -1.86
C GLN A 67 10.48 2.41 -2.50
N ALA A 68 9.93 3.59 -2.17
CA ALA A 68 10.40 4.87 -2.69
C ALA A 68 11.83 5.18 -2.24
N LEU A 69 12.17 4.92 -0.98
CA LEU A 69 13.53 5.11 -0.45
C LEU A 69 14.54 4.16 -1.12
N GLU A 70 14.17 2.91 -1.34
CA GLU A 70 15.02 1.94 -2.05
C GLU A 70 15.25 2.37 -3.50
N ASP A 71 14.20 2.75 -4.21
CA ASP A 71 14.28 3.20 -5.61
C ASP A 71 15.13 4.48 -5.76
N ALA A 72 15.05 5.37 -4.78
CA ALA A 72 15.87 6.58 -4.71
C ALA A 72 17.33 6.33 -4.30
N GLY A 73 17.69 5.13 -3.88
CA GLY A 73 19.02 4.83 -3.31
C GLY A 73 19.26 5.45 -1.93
N LEU A 74 18.18 5.75 -1.19
CA LEU A 74 18.20 6.41 0.11
C LEU A 74 17.89 5.46 1.28
N ALA A 75 17.89 4.16 1.05
CA ALA A 75 17.65 3.16 2.12
C ALA A 75 18.66 3.28 3.26
N GLU A 76 19.92 3.61 2.93
CA GLU A 76 21.01 3.85 3.87
C GLU A 76 21.41 5.33 3.86
N MET A 77 20.68 6.15 4.62
CA MET A 77 20.99 7.58 4.80
C MET A 77 21.96 7.80 5.98
N ASP A 78 22.91 8.70 5.83
CA ASP A 78 23.69 9.22 6.95
C ASP A 78 22.83 10.08 7.90
N GLN A 79 23.37 10.40 9.07
CA GLN A 79 22.61 11.13 10.10
C GLN A 79 22.22 12.54 9.63
N ALA A 80 23.10 13.23 8.91
CA ALA A 80 22.85 14.60 8.44
C ALA A 80 21.72 14.63 7.41
N LEU A 81 21.63 13.61 6.54
CA LEU A 81 20.56 13.49 5.58
C LEU A 81 19.22 13.10 6.24
N LYS A 82 19.26 12.18 7.24
CA LYS A 82 18.07 11.82 8.03
C LYS A 82 17.43 13.04 8.71
N GLU A 83 18.23 13.92 9.29
CA GLU A 83 17.76 15.14 9.96
C GLU A 83 17.11 16.17 9.01
N ARG A 84 17.43 16.07 7.72
CA ARG A 84 16.88 16.93 6.66
C ARG A 84 15.78 16.27 5.84
N THR A 85 15.49 14.99 6.10
CA THR A 85 14.47 14.22 5.36
C THR A 85 13.19 14.15 6.17
N GLY A 86 12.10 14.54 5.55
CA GLY A 86 10.77 14.44 6.11
C GLY A 86 9.89 13.48 5.29
N CYS A 87 8.85 12.94 5.93
CA CYS A 87 7.83 12.16 5.28
C CYS A 87 6.45 12.78 5.56
N SER A 88 5.64 12.93 4.52
CA SER A 88 4.26 13.38 4.64
C SER A 88 3.37 12.48 3.81
N ILE A 89 2.51 11.72 4.48
CA ILE A 89 1.55 10.81 3.86
C ILE A 89 0.15 11.19 4.36
N GLY A 90 -0.77 11.40 3.44
CA GLY A 90 -2.16 11.74 3.74
C GLY A 90 -3.11 10.60 3.36
N SER A 91 -4.17 10.45 4.15
CA SER A 91 -5.34 9.62 3.82
C SER A 91 -6.59 10.43 4.13
N GLY A 92 -7.57 10.39 3.23
CA GLY A 92 -8.81 11.13 3.41
C GLY A 92 -9.66 10.57 4.55
N ILE A 93 -9.72 9.23 4.63
CA ILE A 93 -10.37 8.48 5.71
C ILE A 93 -9.47 7.27 5.97
N GLY A 94 -9.13 7.06 7.21
CA GLY A 94 -8.25 5.95 7.62
C GLY A 94 -8.94 4.59 7.59
#